data_b758faba04d3cc59d50298e851632697
#
_entry.id   b758faba04d3cc59d50298e851632697
#
_cell.length_a   1.000
_cell.length_b   1.000
_cell.length_c   1.000
_cell.angle_alpha   90.00
_cell.angle_beta   90.00
_cell.angle_gamma   90.00
#
_symmetry.space_group_name_H-M   'P 1'
#
loop_
_entity.id
_entity.type
_entity.pdbx_description
1 polymer ?
#
loop_
_entity_poly.entity_id
_entity_poly.type
_entity_poly.pdbx_seq_one_letter_code
_entity_poly.pdbx_strand_id
1 'polypeptide(L)' 'MALDILIVDDERDIRELVAGVLSDEGYECRTAADSTA' A
#
# COMPACT_ATOMS: atom_id res chain seq x y z
N MET A 1 -10.74 6.78 13.55
CA MET A 1 -11.07 6.70 12.15
C MET A 1 -9.87 6.32 11.33
N ALA A 2 -9.96 5.30 10.53
CA ALA A 2 -8.84 4.85 9.73
C ALA A 2 -8.91 5.47 8.34
N LEU A 3 -7.78 5.91 7.85
CA LEU A 3 -7.68 6.38 6.49
C LEU A 3 -7.49 5.20 5.56
N ASP A 4 -8.08 5.31 4.40
CA ASP A 4 -7.97 4.28 3.39
C ASP A 4 -6.99 4.75 2.33
N ILE A 5 -5.87 4.07 2.23
CA ILE A 5 -4.78 4.49 1.37
C ILE A 5 -4.55 3.42 0.32
N LEU A 6 -4.47 3.84 -0.93
CA LEU A 6 -4.17 2.93 -2.02
C LEU A 6 -2.74 3.15 -2.48
N ILE A 7 -1.97 2.09 -2.47
CA ILE A 7 -0.57 2.12 -2.90
C ILE A 7 -0.47 1.42 -4.24
N VAL A 8 -0.06 2.16 -5.24
CA VAL A 8 0.10 1.60 -6.59
C VAL A 8 1.58 1.61 -6.92
N ASP A 9 2.14 0.42 -7.09
CA ASP A 9 3.56 0.30 -7.38
C ASP A 9 3.76 -1.03 -8.06
N ASP A 10 4.64 -1.07 -9.05
CA ASP A 10 4.91 -2.31 -9.75
C ASP A 10 5.93 -3.17 -9.01
N GLU A 11 6.49 -2.67 -7.93
CA GLU A 11 7.45 -3.42 -7.14
C GLU A 11 6.78 -3.92 -5.88
N ARG A 12 6.62 -5.22 -5.81
CA ARG A 12 5.91 -5.82 -4.69
C ARG A 12 6.59 -5.54 -3.36
N ASP A 13 7.92 -5.62 -3.33
CA ASP A 13 8.63 -5.41 -2.07
C ASP A 13 8.39 -4.02 -1.53
N ILE A 14 8.38 -3.04 -2.42
CA ILE A 14 8.14 -1.67 -2.02
C ILE A 14 6.71 -1.51 -1.52
N ARG A 15 5.76 -2.11 -2.23
CA ARG A 15 4.36 -2.03 -1.81
C ARG A 15 4.19 -2.59 -0.41
N GLU A 16 4.79 -3.74 -0.15
CA GLU A 16 4.62 -4.38 1.14
C GLU A 16 5.32 -3.59 2.23
N LEU A 17 6.45 -3.02 1.93
CA LEU A 17 7.15 -2.21 2.91
C LEU A 17 6.32 -1.00 3.31
N VAL A 18 5.81 -0.29 2.32
CA VAL A 18 5.04 0.91 2.60
C VAL A 18 3.74 0.56 3.31
N ALA A 19 3.07 -0.50 2.85
CA ALA A 19 1.84 -0.92 3.48
C ALA A 19 2.07 -1.31 4.94
N GLY A 20 3.18 -1.97 5.20
CA GLY A 20 3.50 -2.36 6.57
C GLY A 20 3.72 -1.15 7.47
N VAL A 21 4.45 -0.16 6.97
CA VAL A 21 4.72 1.04 7.75
C VAL A 21 3.42 1.78 8.05
N LEU A 22 2.58 1.95 7.05
CA LEU A 22 1.33 2.68 7.22
C LEU A 22 0.35 1.91 8.10
N SER A 23 0.31 0.60 7.94
CA SER A 23 -0.56 -0.21 8.77
C SER A 23 -0.16 -0.11 10.24
N ASP A 24 1.14 -0.05 10.47
CA ASP A 24 1.65 0.07 11.82
C ASP A 24 1.23 1.39 12.46
N GLU A 25 0.98 2.40 11.64
CA GLU A 25 0.53 3.69 12.11
C GLU A 25 -0.98 3.75 12.27
N GLY A 26 -1.67 2.69 11.92
CA GLY A 26 -3.12 2.66 12.09
C GLY A 26 -3.91 2.97 10.84
N TYR A 27 -3.27 3.04 9.69
CA TYR A 27 -3.96 3.29 8.45
C TYR A 27 -4.37 1.98 7.80
N GLU A 28 -5.44 2.02 7.03
CA GLU A 28 -5.82 0.89 6.21
C GLU A 28 -5.25 1.07 4.82
N CYS A 29 -4.47 0.09 4.38
CA CYS A 29 -3.77 0.20 3.12
C CYS A 29 -4.22 -0.88 2.16
N ARG A 30 -4.37 -0.51 0.92
CA ARG A 30 -4.59 -1.45 -0.16
C ARG A 30 -3.46 -1.30 -1.15
N THR A 31 -3.07 -2.38 -1.75
CA THR A 31 -1.99 -2.35 -2.71
C THR A 31 -2.48 -2.84 -4.05
N ALA A 32 -1.91 -2.27 -5.08
CA ALA A 32 -2.22 -2.68 -6.44
C ALA A 32 -0.95 -2.62 -7.25
N ALA A 33 -0.76 -3.60 -8.10
CA ALA A 33 0.36 -3.57 -9.00
C ALA A 33 0.04 -2.58 -10.11
N ASP A 34 1.09 -2.07 -10.73
CA ASP A 34 0.88 -1.22 -11.88
C ASP A 34 0.24 -2.05 -12.97
N SER A 35 -0.94 -1.68 -13.34
CA SER A 35 -1.69 -2.49 -14.27
C SER A 35 -1.81 -1.80 -15.60
N THR A 36 -0.77 -1.27 -16.06
CA THR A 36 -0.79 -0.68 -17.38
C THR A 36 -0.94 -1.71 -18.47
N ALA A 37 -0.99 -2.91 -18.15
CA ALA A 37 -1.10 -3.93 -19.18
C ALA A 37 -2.27 -3.67 -20.08
#